data_68d8e5eb52890b049260bf6033517753
#
_entry.id   68d8e5eb52890b049260bf6033517753
#
_cell.length_a   1.000
_cell.length_b   1.000
_cell.length_c   1.000
_cell.angle_alpha   90.00
_cell.angle_beta   90.00
_cell.angle_gamma   90.00
#
_symmetry.space_group_name_H-M   'P 1'
#
loop_
_entity.id
_entity.type
_entity.pdbx_description
1 polymer ?
#
loop_
_entity_poly.entity_id
_entity_poly.type
_entity_poly.pdbx_seq_one_letter_code
_entity_poly.pdbx_strand_id
1 'polypeptide(L)'
;MMKRVYVCAPLGGNIEENLKKVKTYTAYALKCGTAPVVPHFYAECLDDNDPKDREIGLSAGMSLLWLCDEVWIFGDTVTDGMSAELKFCKNLNIRIRYITEKEIQNVLGGKTL
;
A
#
# COMPACT_ATOMS: atom_id res chain seq x y z
N MET A 1 -3.18 -17.36 -12.65
CA MET A 1 -3.51 -15.95 -12.39
C MET A 1 -2.70 -15.45 -11.19
N MET A 2 -2.19 -14.24 -11.27
CA MET A 2 -1.41 -13.66 -10.18
C MET A 2 -2.26 -13.38 -8.95
N LYS A 3 -1.68 -13.56 -7.76
CA LYS A 3 -2.28 -13.14 -6.51
C LYS A 3 -2.39 -11.62 -6.48
N ARG A 4 -3.54 -11.10 -6.08
CA ARG A 4 -3.77 -9.65 -5.91
C ARG A 4 -3.36 -9.25 -4.52
N VAL A 5 -2.43 -8.32 -4.43
CA VAL A 5 -1.86 -7.85 -3.16
C VAL A 5 -2.13 -6.37 -2.98
N TYR A 6 -2.73 -6.02 -1.86
CA TYR A 6 -2.95 -4.63 -1.50
C TYR A 6 -1.72 -4.08 -0.81
N VAL A 7 -1.15 -3.01 -1.34
CA VAL A 7 0.01 -2.35 -0.74
C VAL A 7 -0.47 -1.41 0.35
N CYS A 8 -0.08 -1.69 1.59
CA CYS A 8 -0.42 -0.88 2.76
C CYS A 8 0.85 -0.23 3.28
N ALA A 9 0.94 1.10 3.21
CA ALA A 9 2.14 1.87 3.56
C ALA A 9 1.77 3.32 3.87
N PRO A 10 2.63 4.05 4.59
CA PRO A 10 2.38 5.47 4.87
C PRO A 10 2.27 6.30 3.59
N LEU A 11 1.37 7.29 3.58
CA LEU A 11 1.23 8.25 2.50
C LEU A 11 1.26 9.67 3.02
N GLY A 12 0.39 10.03 3.96
CA GLY A 12 0.26 11.38 4.49
C GLY A 12 1.53 11.87 5.21
N GLY A 13 1.59 13.16 5.43
CA GLY A 13 2.77 13.82 5.98
C GLY A 13 3.67 14.32 4.86
N ASN A 14 4.62 13.53 4.42
CA ASN A 14 5.46 13.85 3.26
C ASN A 14 5.05 12.96 2.08
N ILE A 15 4.03 13.40 1.33
CA ILE A 15 3.44 12.61 0.24
C ILE A 15 4.47 12.31 -0.86
N GLU A 16 5.26 13.30 -1.25
CA GLU A 16 6.26 13.12 -2.31
C GLU A 16 7.27 12.03 -1.95
N GLU A 17 7.81 12.09 -0.74
CA GLU A 17 8.78 11.09 -0.26
C GLU A 17 8.14 9.72 -0.09
N ASN A 18 6.92 9.69 0.43
CA ASN A 18 6.19 8.43 0.62
C ASN A 18 5.83 7.78 -0.71
N LEU A 19 5.49 8.55 -1.74
CA LEU A 19 5.23 8.01 -3.08
C LEU A 19 6.47 7.38 -3.69
N LYS A 20 7.65 7.95 -3.44
CA LYS A 20 8.93 7.33 -3.88
C LYS A 20 9.11 5.96 -3.25
N LYS A 21 8.86 5.86 -1.95
CA LYS A 21 8.94 4.58 -1.22
C LYS A 21 7.94 3.57 -1.75
N VAL A 22 6.72 4.04 -2.03
CA VAL A 22 5.65 3.18 -2.54
C VAL A 22 5.98 2.62 -3.92
N LYS A 23 6.70 3.36 -4.76
CA LYS A 23 7.18 2.84 -6.05
C LYS A 23 8.12 1.66 -5.84
N THR A 24 9.00 1.74 -4.85
CA THR A 24 9.90 0.63 -4.50
C THR A 24 9.11 -0.58 -4.01
N TYR A 25 8.13 -0.35 -3.15
CA TYR A 25 7.27 -1.43 -2.63
C TYR A 25 6.47 -2.09 -3.76
N THR A 26 5.97 -1.29 -4.69
CA THR A 26 5.23 -1.80 -5.86
C THR A 26 6.14 -2.65 -6.73
N ALA A 27 7.37 -2.20 -6.98
CA ALA A 27 8.36 -2.97 -7.75
C ALA A 27 8.66 -4.31 -7.06
N TYR A 28 8.81 -4.31 -5.74
CA TYR A 28 9.01 -5.52 -4.98
C TYR A 28 7.85 -6.51 -5.19
N ALA A 29 6.61 -6.05 -5.04
CA ALA A 29 5.44 -6.90 -5.21
C ALA A 29 5.35 -7.48 -6.61
N LEU A 30 5.64 -6.67 -7.64
CA LEU A 30 5.67 -7.15 -9.03
C LEU A 30 6.74 -8.20 -9.23
N LYS A 31 7.94 -8.01 -8.68
CA LYS A 31 9.04 -8.97 -8.79
C LYS A 31 8.75 -10.27 -8.04
N CYS A 32 7.91 -10.22 -7.03
CA CYS A 32 7.43 -11.42 -6.35
C CYS A 32 6.38 -12.21 -7.16
N GLY A 33 5.99 -11.72 -8.33
CA GLY A 33 5.02 -12.40 -9.18
C GLY A 33 3.57 -12.12 -8.78
N THR A 34 3.31 -11.02 -8.09
CA THR A 34 1.95 -10.63 -7.69
C THR A 34 1.43 -9.45 -8.51
N ALA A 35 0.14 -9.19 -8.40
CA ALA A 35 -0.52 -8.02 -9.00
C ALA A 35 -0.82 -7.02 -7.88
N PRO A 36 0.02 -5.99 -7.70
CA PRO A 36 -0.17 -5.03 -6.61
C PRO A 36 -1.28 -4.03 -6.90
N VAL A 37 -2.08 -3.76 -5.89
CA VAL A 37 -3.10 -2.71 -5.88
C VAL A 37 -2.56 -1.59 -5.00
N VAL A 38 -2.38 -0.40 -5.57
CA VAL A 38 -1.64 0.69 -4.93
C VAL A 38 -2.46 1.99 -4.99
N PRO A 39 -3.45 2.16 -4.09
CA PRO A 39 -4.29 3.38 -4.10
C PRO A 39 -3.51 4.66 -3.79
N HIS A 40 -2.30 4.55 -3.27
CA HIS A 40 -1.41 5.70 -3.01
C HIS A 40 -1.29 6.62 -4.23
N PHE A 41 -1.32 6.06 -5.44
CA PHE A 41 -1.19 6.86 -6.66
C PHE A 41 -2.40 7.75 -6.92
N TYR A 42 -3.51 7.54 -6.23
CA TYR A 42 -4.65 8.46 -6.31
C TYR A 42 -4.31 9.85 -5.75
N ALA A 43 -3.29 9.94 -4.88
CA ALA A 43 -2.85 11.22 -4.36
C ALA A 43 -2.36 12.18 -5.45
N GLU A 44 -1.97 11.66 -6.61
CA GLU A 44 -1.57 12.47 -7.75
C GLU A 44 -2.79 13.10 -8.45
N CYS A 45 -3.98 12.61 -8.16
CA CYS A 45 -5.24 13.07 -8.77
C CYS A 45 -6.12 13.86 -7.81
N LEU A 46 -5.79 13.86 -6.52
CA LEU A 46 -6.59 14.44 -5.46
C LEU A 46 -5.77 15.42 -4.63
N ASP A 47 -6.46 16.33 -3.93
CA ASP A 47 -5.84 17.27 -3.00
C ASP A 47 -5.93 16.70 -1.58
N ASP A 48 -4.82 16.24 -1.04
CA ASP A 48 -4.77 15.63 0.29
C ASP A 48 -5.10 16.62 1.42
N ASN A 49 -5.03 17.93 1.14
CA ASN A 49 -5.42 18.96 2.11
C ASN A 49 -6.93 19.21 2.12
N ASP A 50 -7.66 18.68 1.16
CA ASP A 50 -9.12 18.78 1.10
C ASP A 50 -9.72 17.53 1.76
N PRO A 51 -10.47 17.69 2.88
CA PRO A 51 -11.08 16.54 3.57
C PRO A 51 -11.98 15.68 2.69
N LYS A 52 -12.66 16.30 1.72
CA LYS A 52 -13.53 15.57 0.78
C LYS A 52 -12.71 14.70 -0.17
N ASP A 53 -11.60 15.22 -0.67
CA ASP A 53 -10.71 14.47 -1.55
C ASP A 53 -10.06 13.32 -0.81
N ARG A 54 -9.65 13.52 0.46
CA ARG A 54 -9.11 12.46 1.29
C ARG A 54 -10.12 11.34 1.50
N GLU A 55 -11.37 11.69 1.73
CA GLU A 55 -12.44 10.71 1.90
C GLU A 55 -12.68 9.91 0.62
N ILE A 56 -12.67 10.57 -0.53
CA ILE A 56 -12.81 9.90 -1.84
C ILE A 56 -11.69 8.90 -2.03
N GLY A 57 -10.44 9.31 -1.82
CA GLY A 57 -9.27 8.45 -1.98
C GLY A 57 -9.31 7.23 -1.05
N LEU A 58 -9.68 7.46 0.21
CA LEU A 58 -9.78 6.39 1.19
C LEU A 58 -10.89 5.39 0.82
N SER A 59 -12.05 5.88 0.43
CA SER A 59 -13.17 5.03 0.02
C SER A 59 -12.86 4.22 -1.22
N ALA A 60 -12.20 4.81 -2.20
CA ALA A 60 -11.77 4.11 -3.41
C ALA A 60 -10.77 3.00 -3.07
N GLY A 61 -9.79 3.30 -2.21
CA GLY A 61 -8.82 2.31 -1.76
C GLY A 61 -9.48 1.15 -1.03
N MET A 62 -10.38 1.43 -0.10
CA MET A 62 -11.10 0.40 0.65
C MET A 62 -11.94 -0.49 -0.26
N SER A 63 -12.50 0.08 -1.32
CA SER A 63 -13.27 -0.69 -2.31
C SER A 63 -12.40 -1.68 -3.08
N LEU A 64 -11.14 -1.34 -3.32
CA LEU A 64 -10.18 -2.23 -3.98
C LEU A 64 -9.63 -3.28 -3.03
N LEU A 65 -9.48 -2.93 -1.76
CA LEU A 65 -8.99 -3.84 -0.72
C LEU A 65 -9.86 -5.10 -0.65
N TRP A 66 -11.14 -4.95 -0.75
CA TRP A 66 -12.12 -6.03 -0.76
C TRP A 66 -11.80 -7.11 -1.80
N LEU A 67 -11.18 -6.75 -2.92
CA LEU A 67 -10.89 -7.65 -4.03
C LEU A 67 -9.53 -8.33 -3.91
N CYS A 68 -8.73 -7.97 -2.92
CA CYS A 68 -7.37 -8.48 -2.78
C CYS A 68 -7.32 -9.79 -2.01
N ASP A 69 -6.35 -10.63 -2.36
CA ASP A 69 -6.13 -11.91 -1.70
C ASP A 69 -5.34 -11.73 -0.40
N GLU A 70 -4.42 -10.77 -0.39
CA GLU A 70 -3.57 -10.48 0.76
C GLU A 70 -3.34 -8.98 0.86
N VAL A 71 -2.97 -8.54 2.07
CA VAL A 71 -2.48 -7.19 2.32
C VAL A 71 -1.02 -7.29 2.78
N TRP A 72 -0.16 -6.54 2.12
CA TRP A 72 1.25 -6.47 2.48
C TRP A 72 1.53 -5.11 3.09
N ILE A 73 2.07 -5.12 4.31
CA ILE A 73 2.39 -3.91 5.06
C ILE A 73 3.87 -3.60 4.90
N PHE A 74 4.16 -2.37 4.49
CA PHE A 74 5.52 -1.87 4.28
C PHE A 74 5.78 -0.68 5.18
N GLY A 75 7.05 -0.48 5.52
CA GLY A 75 7.49 0.65 6.33
C GLY A 75 7.49 0.36 7.81
N ASP A 76 8.05 1.30 8.59
CA ASP A 76 8.25 1.13 10.03
C ASP A 76 7.11 1.70 10.87
N THR A 77 6.22 2.48 10.26
CA THR A 77 5.18 3.21 10.96
C THR A 77 3.81 2.79 10.48
N VAL A 78 2.89 2.57 11.42
CA VAL A 78 1.48 2.34 11.09
C VAL A 78 0.73 3.65 11.33
N THR A 79 0.25 4.27 10.25
CA THR A 79 -0.53 5.51 10.32
C THR A 79 -1.98 5.21 10.67
N ASP A 80 -2.77 6.27 10.95
CA ASP A 80 -4.22 6.12 11.22
C ASP A 80 -4.94 5.51 10.02
N GLY A 81 -4.59 5.94 8.81
CA GLY A 81 -5.16 5.38 7.58
C GLY A 81 -4.85 3.90 7.44
N MET A 82 -3.60 3.50 7.71
CA MET A 82 -3.19 2.11 7.69
C MET A 82 -3.95 1.29 8.75
N SER A 83 -4.13 1.85 9.94
CA SER A 83 -4.88 1.16 11.00
C SER A 83 -6.33 0.88 10.58
N ALA A 84 -6.97 1.82 9.92
CA ALA A 84 -8.32 1.64 9.39
C ALA A 84 -8.38 0.53 8.35
N GLU A 85 -7.41 0.49 7.44
CA GLU A 85 -7.30 -0.55 6.42
C GLU A 85 -7.09 -1.92 7.05
N LEU A 86 -6.20 -2.01 8.05
CA LEU A 86 -5.92 -3.27 8.75
C LEU A 86 -7.13 -3.79 9.51
N LYS A 87 -7.88 -2.90 10.14
CA LYS A 87 -9.11 -3.27 10.84
C LYS A 87 -10.13 -3.86 9.88
N PHE A 88 -10.27 -3.26 8.71
CA PHE A 88 -11.13 -3.75 7.65
C PHE A 88 -10.71 -5.15 7.19
N CYS A 89 -9.41 -5.37 7.00
CA CYS A 89 -8.85 -6.67 6.62
C CYS A 89 -9.18 -7.75 7.65
N LYS A 90 -9.05 -7.45 8.93
CA LYS A 90 -9.34 -8.40 10.00
C LYS A 90 -10.81 -8.81 9.98
N ASN A 91 -11.70 -7.86 9.71
CA ASN A 91 -13.13 -8.14 9.62
C ASN A 91 -13.49 -9.04 8.43
N LEU A 92 -12.70 -8.99 7.36
CA LEU A 92 -12.90 -9.78 6.14
C LEU A 92 -12.06 -11.06 6.10
N ASN A 93 -11.27 -11.33 7.13
CA ASN A 93 -10.32 -12.44 7.17
C ASN A 93 -9.32 -12.43 6.02
N ILE A 94 -8.92 -11.26 5.56
CA ILE A 94 -7.88 -11.10 4.55
C ILE A 94 -6.53 -11.29 5.22
N ARG A 95 -5.67 -12.12 4.61
CA ARG A 95 -4.35 -12.42 5.14
C ARG A 95 -3.47 -11.18 5.12
N ILE A 96 -2.84 -10.87 6.27
CA ILE A 96 -1.94 -9.73 6.43
C ILE A 96 -0.52 -10.25 6.53
N ARG A 97 0.39 -9.63 5.77
CA ARG A 97 1.79 -9.98 5.79
C ARG A 97 2.64 -8.72 5.94
N TYR A 98 3.58 -8.74 6.88
CA TYR A 98 4.52 -7.64 7.10
C TYR A 98 5.78 -7.90 6.27
N ILE A 99 6.16 -6.95 5.43
CA ILE A 99 7.33 -7.07 4.55
C ILE A 99 8.48 -6.27 5.16
N THR A 100 9.63 -6.94 5.36
CA THR A 100 10.81 -6.30 5.92
C THR A 100 11.65 -5.65 4.84
N GLU A 101 12.45 -4.67 5.24
CA GLU A 101 13.40 -4.01 4.35
C GLU A 101 14.39 -5.03 3.75
N LYS A 102 14.79 -6.02 4.53
CA LYS A 102 15.67 -7.08 4.08
C LYS A 102 15.05 -7.91 2.95
N GLU A 103 13.77 -8.24 3.07
CA GLU A 103 13.05 -8.97 2.02
C GLU A 103 13.04 -8.17 0.72
N ILE A 104 12.81 -6.86 0.81
CA ILE A 104 12.82 -5.96 -0.34
C ILE A 104 14.20 -5.98 -1.01
N GLN A 105 15.26 -5.82 -0.23
CA GLN A 105 16.63 -5.81 -0.73
C GLN A 105 16.99 -7.13 -1.40
N ASN A 106 16.58 -8.25 -0.84
CA ASN A 106 16.86 -9.56 -1.41
C ASN A 106 16.25 -9.74 -2.80
N VAL A 107 15.06 -9.19 -3.03
CA VAL A 107 14.37 -9.30 -4.32
C VAL A 107 14.88 -8.27 -5.32
N LEU A 108 15.10 -7.03 -4.88
CA LEU A 108 15.53 -5.94 -5.76
C LEU A 108 17.05 -5.87 -5.97
N GLY A 109 17.82 -6.74 -5.32
CA GLY A 109 19.26 -6.81 -5.48
C GLY A 109 20.00 -5.60 -4.92
N GLY A 110 19.48 -4.98 -3.88
CA GLY A 110 20.07 -3.79 -3.27
C GLY A 110 19.86 -2.51 -4.07
N LYS A 111 19.06 -2.56 -5.14
CA LYS A 111 18.75 -1.39 -5.96
C LYS A 111 17.40 -0.82 -5.53
N THR A 112 17.34 0.51 -5.44
CA THR A 112 16.09 1.22 -5.25
C THR A 112 15.72 1.90 -6.56
N LEU A 113 14.44 2.03 -6.78
CA LEU A 113 13.95 2.71 -7.96
C LEU A 113 13.92 4.22 -7.78
#